data_11d97e302561a9e3fa3516a72aed2907
#
_entry.id   11d97e302561a9e3fa3516a72aed2907
#
_cell.length_a   1.000
_cell.length_b   1.000
_cell.length_c   1.000
_cell.angle_alpha   90.00
_cell.angle_beta   90.00
_cell.angle_gamma   90.00
#
_symmetry.space_group_name_H-M   'P 1'
#
loop_
_entity.id
_entity.type
_entity.pdbx_description
1 polymer ?
#
loop_
_entity_poly.entity_id
_entity_poly.type
_entity_poly.pdbx_seq_one_letter_code
_entity_poly.pdbx_strand_id
1 'polypeptide(L)'
;MLIRYTDIDYERQHRKNSLWFRLNALIFFNWKARSTLYQMLAIRLRIHISETNILRMFAAQSARKKQKVIPRIIDDIIYHLNHGEMLVDAFRQYVPDDEYMLMYAGAKAGTLPEALQLLCEAKGRTSAMVQASMKAITQPLMYLVIIYAFLRILGTQILPNLVSGPMAPKHPSSSQQILVFASNLATGWYAPISLGLLLLLAAAIWFSLRRATGHVRVVLERFPPWSIYRDVQGYVWITAFLALVLAQVPDKEALRIQASAASPWLKERLEAILTNLTVNGLTFPDALLSTGFEFPSPRIIDDVEANWVSKEGYIRLHQTATIWATATEQRTIAFANKAEQLFILIMISLVVILGAACDNLGADLSHSMSF
;
A
#
# COMPACT_ATOMS: atom_id res chain seq x y z
N MET A 1 -23.76 9.91 36.30
CA MET A 1 -22.84 10.85 36.97
C MET A 1 -21.96 11.48 35.87
N LEU A 2 -22.38 12.63 35.33
CA LEU A 2 -21.68 13.40 34.31
C LEU A 2 -20.65 14.26 35.03
N ILE A 3 -19.37 13.89 34.93
CA ILE A 3 -18.26 14.73 35.41
C ILE A 3 -18.21 15.94 34.51
N ARG A 4 -18.66 17.09 35.01
CA ARG A 4 -18.39 18.40 34.39
C ARG A 4 -16.92 18.68 34.64
N TYR A 5 -16.08 18.43 33.65
CA TYR A 5 -14.70 18.95 33.62
C TYR A 5 -14.81 20.48 33.53
N THR A 6 -14.21 21.20 34.49
CA THR A 6 -14.02 22.62 34.38
C THR A 6 -12.93 22.91 33.32
N ASP A 7 -13.02 24.01 32.57
CA ASP A 7 -12.09 24.38 31.50
C ASP A 7 -10.62 24.36 31.97
N ILE A 8 -10.37 24.62 33.23
CA ILE A 8 -9.06 24.63 33.89
C ILE A 8 -8.45 23.24 34.02
N ASP A 9 -9.26 22.21 34.28
CA ASP A 9 -8.82 20.82 34.37
C ASP A 9 -8.52 20.25 32.98
N TYR A 10 -9.28 20.68 31.97
CA TYR A 10 -9.07 20.35 30.58
C TYR A 10 -7.71 20.88 30.06
N GLU A 11 -7.42 22.17 30.26
CA GLU A 11 -6.13 22.77 29.86
C GLU A 11 -4.92 22.17 30.56
N ARG A 12 -5.03 21.83 31.87
CA ARG A 12 -3.96 21.16 32.63
C ARG A 12 -3.67 19.75 32.13
N GLN A 13 -4.69 19.01 31.76
CA GLN A 13 -4.56 17.63 31.31
C GLN A 13 -4.01 17.56 29.88
N HIS A 14 -4.33 18.53 29.02
CA HIS A 14 -3.81 18.63 27.66
C HIS A 14 -2.37 19.12 27.59
N ARG A 15 -1.95 20.03 28.47
CA ARG A 15 -0.56 20.55 28.49
C ARG A 15 0.47 19.48 28.88
N LYS A 16 0.11 18.46 29.67
CA LYS A 16 1.00 17.37 30.09
C LYS A 16 1.18 16.22 29.12
N ASN A 17 0.28 16.04 28.12
CA ASN A 17 0.21 14.83 27.30
C ASN A 17 0.39 15.04 25.78
N SER A 18 0.91 16.18 25.32
CA SER A 18 0.75 16.59 23.91
C SER A 18 1.42 15.64 22.89
N LEU A 19 2.63 15.14 23.12
CA LEU A 19 3.32 14.25 22.16
C LEU A 19 2.87 12.79 22.26
N TRP A 20 2.75 12.28 23.48
CA TRP A 20 2.34 10.88 23.71
C TRP A 20 0.87 10.65 23.33
N PHE A 21 0.01 11.62 23.57
CA PHE A 21 -1.39 11.58 23.16
C PHE A 21 -1.55 11.64 21.64
N ARG A 22 -0.77 12.48 20.94
CA ARG A 22 -0.74 12.53 19.46
C ARG A 22 -0.27 11.22 18.85
N LEU A 23 0.76 10.58 19.39
CA LEU A 23 1.22 9.27 18.95
C LEU A 23 0.15 8.19 19.17
N ASN A 24 -0.51 8.18 20.32
CA ASN A 24 -1.61 7.25 20.59
C ASN A 24 -2.82 7.54 19.71
N ALA A 25 -3.13 8.80 19.44
CA ALA A 25 -4.22 9.17 18.52
C ALA A 25 -3.96 8.61 17.12
N LEU A 26 -2.74 8.71 16.59
CA LEU A 26 -2.39 8.15 15.28
C LEU A 26 -2.52 6.61 15.23
N ILE A 27 -2.25 5.90 16.32
CA ILE A 27 -2.34 4.43 16.40
C ILE A 27 -3.79 3.97 16.58
N PHE A 28 -4.51 4.57 17.51
CA PHE A 28 -5.84 4.10 17.91
C PHE A 28 -6.99 4.72 17.12
N PHE A 29 -6.86 5.96 16.65
CA PHE A 29 -7.80 6.59 15.73
C PHE A 29 -7.40 6.31 14.27
N ASN A 30 -7.21 5.03 13.98
CA ASN A 30 -6.84 4.52 12.67
C ASN A 30 -8.00 4.63 11.66
N TRP A 31 -7.73 4.32 10.40
CA TRP A 31 -8.72 4.40 9.32
C TRP A 31 -10.02 3.65 9.64
N LYS A 32 -9.95 2.47 10.27
CA LYS A 32 -11.13 1.67 10.64
C LYS A 32 -12.05 2.42 11.62
N ALA A 33 -11.46 3.10 12.60
CA ALA A 33 -12.23 3.91 13.55
C ALA A 33 -12.80 5.16 12.88
N ARG A 34 -11.99 5.87 12.09
CA ARG A 34 -12.42 7.08 11.36
C ARG A 34 -13.49 6.77 10.34
N SER A 35 -13.35 5.72 9.53
CA SER A 35 -14.36 5.35 8.53
C SER A 35 -15.71 5.02 9.16
N THR A 36 -15.72 4.35 10.32
CA THR A 36 -16.97 4.11 11.07
C THR A 36 -17.61 5.41 11.51
N LEU A 37 -16.83 6.36 12.03
CA LEU A 37 -17.33 7.67 12.43
C LEU A 37 -17.83 8.48 11.22
N TYR A 38 -17.09 8.50 10.12
CA TYR A 38 -17.47 9.21 8.90
C TYR A 38 -18.78 8.68 8.30
N GLN A 39 -18.95 7.35 8.27
CA GLN A 39 -20.22 6.74 7.85
C GLN A 39 -21.39 7.13 8.77
N MET A 40 -21.15 7.14 10.10
CA MET A 40 -22.15 7.59 11.04
C MET A 40 -22.51 9.07 10.84
N LEU A 41 -21.53 9.93 10.62
CA LEU A 41 -21.74 11.35 10.31
C LEU A 41 -22.48 11.51 8.98
N ALA A 42 -22.03 10.86 7.90
CA ALA A 42 -22.63 10.95 6.57
C ALA A 42 -24.14 10.59 6.58
N ILE A 43 -24.52 9.52 7.27
CA ILE A 43 -25.91 9.06 7.32
C ILE A 43 -26.76 9.97 8.22
N ARG A 44 -26.27 10.33 9.39
CA ARG A 44 -27.07 11.00 10.42
C ARG A 44 -27.18 12.50 10.24
N LEU A 45 -26.18 13.14 9.64
CA LEU A 45 -26.28 14.55 9.26
C LEU A 45 -27.38 14.77 8.21
N ARG A 46 -27.59 13.81 7.27
CA ARG A 46 -28.69 13.86 6.29
C ARG A 46 -30.09 13.86 6.91
N ILE A 47 -30.24 13.26 8.07
CA ILE A 47 -31.51 13.26 8.83
C ILE A 47 -31.51 14.30 9.95
N HIS A 48 -30.64 15.32 9.83
CA HIS A 48 -30.57 16.49 10.72
C HIS A 48 -30.27 16.18 12.19
N ILE A 49 -29.57 15.08 12.50
CA ILE A 49 -29.04 14.83 13.85
C ILE A 49 -27.85 15.73 14.08
N SER A 50 -27.78 16.41 15.23
CA SER A 50 -26.67 17.31 15.55
C SER A 50 -25.32 16.58 15.63
N GLU A 51 -24.25 17.24 15.18
CA GLU A 51 -22.88 16.73 15.17
C GLU A 51 -22.45 16.22 16.56
N THR A 52 -22.70 17.01 17.58
CA THR A 52 -22.38 16.67 18.98
C THR A 52 -23.07 15.37 19.45
N ASN A 53 -24.33 15.15 19.06
CA ASN A 53 -25.03 13.92 19.40
C ASN A 53 -24.42 12.70 18.67
N ILE A 54 -24.06 12.84 17.41
CA ILE A 54 -23.42 11.76 16.64
C ILE A 54 -22.09 11.40 17.28
N LEU A 55 -21.29 12.39 17.63
CA LEU A 55 -19.99 12.20 18.28
C LEU A 55 -20.13 11.50 19.64
N ARG A 56 -21.08 11.92 20.48
CA ARG A 56 -21.37 11.25 21.77
C ARG A 56 -21.79 9.80 21.59
N MET A 57 -22.61 9.50 20.59
CA MET A 57 -23.02 8.12 20.28
C MET A 57 -21.82 7.27 19.87
N PHE A 58 -20.91 7.79 19.07
CA PHE A 58 -19.69 7.10 18.66
C PHE A 58 -18.73 6.89 19.85
N ALA A 59 -18.57 7.89 20.72
CA ALA A 59 -17.78 7.77 21.94
C ALA A 59 -18.33 6.67 22.86
N ALA A 60 -19.65 6.65 23.08
CA ALA A 60 -20.31 5.62 23.86
C ALA A 60 -20.14 4.22 23.26
N GLN A 61 -20.26 4.08 21.93
CA GLN A 61 -20.01 2.81 21.23
C GLN A 61 -18.56 2.33 21.41
N SER A 62 -17.59 3.24 21.29
CA SER A 62 -16.16 2.95 21.46
C SER A 62 -15.82 2.58 22.92
N ALA A 63 -16.44 3.25 23.89
CA ALA A 63 -16.29 2.92 25.31
C ALA A 63 -16.82 1.51 25.63
N ARG A 64 -17.94 1.10 25.06
CA ARG A 64 -18.47 -0.28 25.20
C ARG A 64 -17.50 -1.33 24.67
N LYS A 65 -16.71 -1.00 23.62
CA LYS A 65 -15.64 -1.84 23.08
C LYS A 65 -14.33 -1.75 23.89
N LYS A 66 -14.36 -1.17 25.10
CA LYS A 66 -13.22 -0.96 26.01
C LYS A 66 -12.06 -0.13 25.40
N GLN A 67 -12.33 0.68 24.38
CA GLN A 67 -11.36 1.60 23.80
C GLN A 67 -11.32 2.88 24.66
N LYS A 68 -10.16 3.18 25.25
CA LYS A 68 -10.00 4.33 26.16
C LYS A 68 -9.56 5.60 25.45
N VAL A 69 -8.89 5.51 24.31
CA VAL A 69 -8.29 6.64 23.60
C VAL A 69 -9.32 7.36 22.74
N ILE A 70 -10.15 6.60 22.00
CA ILE A 70 -11.14 7.17 21.07
C ILE A 70 -12.15 8.07 21.78
N PRO A 71 -12.78 7.69 22.92
CA PRO A 71 -13.68 8.61 23.64
C PRO A 71 -13.02 9.93 24.01
N ARG A 72 -11.74 9.92 24.44
CA ARG A 72 -11.02 11.15 24.79
C ARG A 72 -10.79 12.06 23.59
N ILE A 73 -10.48 11.48 22.41
CA ILE A 73 -10.37 12.26 21.17
C ILE A 73 -11.70 12.91 20.81
N ILE A 74 -12.78 12.15 20.95
CA ILE A 74 -14.13 12.67 20.65
C ILE A 74 -14.56 13.73 21.65
N ASP A 75 -14.22 13.59 22.93
CA ASP A 75 -14.50 14.61 23.95
C ASP A 75 -13.74 15.91 23.64
N ASP A 76 -12.51 15.82 23.14
CA ASP A 76 -11.72 16.98 22.68
C ASP A 76 -12.36 17.65 21.46
N ILE A 77 -12.80 16.89 20.47
CA ILE A 77 -13.52 17.42 19.31
C ILE A 77 -14.82 18.13 19.74
N ILE A 78 -15.58 17.54 20.67
CA ILE A 78 -16.80 18.14 21.21
C ILE A 78 -16.48 19.45 21.97
N TYR A 79 -15.35 19.51 22.67
CA TYR A 79 -14.91 20.72 23.34
C TYR A 79 -14.69 21.87 22.33
N HIS A 80 -13.95 21.62 21.25
CA HIS A 80 -13.74 22.59 20.19
C HIS A 80 -15.05 23.05 19.51
N LEU A 81 -15.96 22.12 19.23
CA LEU A 81 -17.29 22.44 18.72
C LEU A 81 -18.10 23.36 19.65
N ASN A 82 -18.05 23.12 20.98
CA ASN A 82 -18.75 23.91 21.96
C ASN A 82 -18.16 25.34 22.09
N HIS A 83 -16.89 25.54 21.65
CA HIS A 83 -16.23 26.85 21.59
C HIS A 83 -16.41 27.56 20.23
N GLY A 84 -17.28 27.01 19.36
CA GLY A 84 -17.66 27.65 18.10
C GLY A 84 -16.77 27.32 16.91
N GLU A 85 -15.86 26.37 17.04
CA GLU A 85 -15.09 25.88 15.90
C GLU A 85 -15.96 25.00 14.98
N MET A 86 -15.63 24.98 13.69
CA MET A 86 -16.30 24.07 12.74
C MET A 86 -15.90 22.63 13.04
N LEU A 87 -16.83 21.68 12.81
CA LEU A 87 -16.58 20.25 12.99
C LEU A 87 -15.29 19.80 12.32
N VAL A 88 -15.08 20.24 11.08
CA VAL A 88 -13.93 19.83 10.29
C VAL A 88 -12.61 20.36 10.87
N ASP A 89 -12.61 21.59 11.39
CA ASP A 89 -11.40 22.18 11.99
C ASP A 89 -11.03 21.47 13.30
N ALA A 90 -12.02 21.05 14.08
CA ALA A 90 -11.81 20.24 15.29
C ALA A 90 -11.18 18.86 14.99
N PHE A 91 -11.37 18.33 13.75
CA PHE A 91 -10.72 17.07 13.32
C PHE A 91 -9.29 17.25 12.88
N ARG A 92 -8.85 18.46 12.51
CA ARG A 92 -7.57 18.72 11.80
C ARG A 92 -6.35 18.04 12.42
N GLN A 93 -6.24 18.04 13.74
CA GLN A 93 -5.11 17.44 14.44
C GLN A 93 -5.13 15.90 14.52
N TYR A 94 -6.26 15.26 14.20
CA TYR A 94 -6.50 13.83 14.35
C TYR A 94 -6.62 13.07 13.04
N VAL A 95 -6.68 13.79 11.91
CA VAL A 95 -6.88 13.21 10.59
C VAL A 95 -5.73 13.59 9.64
N PRO A 96 -5.42 12.76 8.64
CA PRO A 96 -4.49 13.12 7.59
C PRO A 96 -4.98 14.31 6.76
N ASP A 97 -4.05 15.06 6.17
CA ASP A 97 -4.35 16.27 5.41
C ASP A 97 -5.30 16.01 4.23
N ASP A 98 -5.17 14.86 3.54
CA ASP A 98 -6.05 14.47 2.45
C ASP A 98 -7.51 14.28 2.89
N GLU A 99 -7.73 13.69 4.06
CA GLU A 99 -9.07 13.54 4.66
C GLU A 99 -9.63 14.89 5.09
N TYR A 100 -8.80 15.69 5.79
CA TYR A 100 -9.20 17.02 6.24
C TYR A 100 -9.66 17.91 5.09
N MET A 101 -8.88 17.95 4.00
CA MET A 101 -9.18 18.82 2.87
C MET A 101 -10.49 18.44 2.16
N LEU A 102 -10.78 17.14 2.01
CA LEU A 102 -12.04 16.71 1.42
C LEU A 102 -13.23 17.05 2.32
N MET A 103 -13.09 16.85 3.63
CA MET A 103 -14.11 17.25 4.61
C MET A 103 -14.33 18.77 4.63
N TYR A 104 -13.23 19.55 4.59
CA TYR A 104 -13.29 21.01 4.58
C TYR A 104 -13.97 21.55 3.31
N ALA A 105 -13.63 21.00 2.16
CA ALA A 105 -14.30 21.36 0.91
C ALA A 105 -15.80 21.04 0.96
N GLY A 106 -16.18 19.84 1.43
CA GLY A 106 -17.58 19.46 1.61
C GLY A 106 -18.33 20.33 2.62
N ALA A 107 -17.68 20.70 3.71
CA ALA A 107 -18.28 21.61 4.71
C ALA A 107 -18.53 23.02 4.12
N LYS A 108 -17.55 23.59 3.41
CA LYS A 108 -17.70 24.87 2.71
C LYS A 108 -18.78 24.84 1.65
N ALA A 109 -18.93 23.74 0.92
CA ALA A 109 -19.96 23.57 -0.09
C ALA A 109 -21.36 23.24 0.49
N GLY A 110 -21.47 23.02 1.81
CA GLY A 110 -22.71 22.55 2.44
C GLY A 110 -23.04 21.09 2.14
N THR A 111 -22.10 20.32 1.63
CA THR A 111 -22.25 18.93 1.19
C THR A 111 -21.34 17.97 1.97
N LEU A 112 -21.14 18.27 3.27
CA LEU A 112 -20.28 17.46 4.15
C LEU A 112 -20.69 15.96 4.21
N PRO A 113 -21.99 15.59 4.26
CA PRO A 113 -22.40 14.19 4.23
C PRO A 113 -21.94 13.45 2.97
N GLU A 114 -22.07 14.09 1.82
CA GLU A 114 -21.64 13.56 0.51
C GLU A 114 -20.12 13.42 0.44
N ALA A 115 -19.38 14.42 0.90
CA ALA A 115 -17.92 14.41 0.96
C ALA A 115 -17.41 13.27 1.87
N LEU A 116 -18.02 13.04 3.02
CA LEU A 116 -17.70 11.95 3.92
C LEU A 116 -18.00 10.58 3.32
N GLN A 117 -19.09 10.45 2.56
CA GLN A 117 -19.42 9.22 1.83
C GLN A 117 -18.39 8.94 0.74
N LEU A 118 -18.06 9.95 -0.10
CA LEU A 118 -17.02 9.85 -1.13
C LEU A 118 -15.67 9.45 -0.53
N LEU A 119 -15.30 10.04 0.60
CA LEU A 119 -14.08 9.71 1.32
C LEU A 119 -14.04 8.23 1.74
N CYS A 120 -15.14 7.74 2.31
CA CYS A 120 -15.26 6.34 2.72
C CYS A 120 -15.19 5.38 1.55
N GLU A 121 -15.86 5.68 0.44
CA GLU A 121 -15.84 4.88 -0.77
C GLU A 121 -14.46 4.85 -1.42
N ALA A 122 -13.83 6.01 -1.63
CA ALA A 122 -12.51 6.12 -2.22
C ALA A 122 -11.45 5.37 -1.41
N LYS A 123 -11.38 5.62 -0.11
CA LYS A 123 -10.40 4.94 0.77
C LYS A 123 -10.74 3.47 1.03
N GLY A 124 -12.00 3.09 1.04
CA GLY A 124 -12.41 1.70 1.15
C GLY A 124 -11.91 0.86 -0.03
N ARG A 125 -12.12 1.34 -1.26
CA ARG A 125 -11.63 0.72 -2.49
C ARG A 125 -10.09 0.68 -2.55
N THR A 126 -9.45 1.79 -2.20
CA THR A 126 -7.99 1.90 -2.10
C THR A 126 -7.41 0.87 -1.13
N SER A 127 -8.02 0.71 0.05
CA SER A 127 -7.54 -0.23 1.07
C SER A 127 -7.62 -1.69 0.58
N ALA A 128 -8.71 -2.07 -0.09
CA ALA A 128 -8.87 -3.40 -0.67
C ALA A 128 -7.80 -3.68 -1.74
N MET A 129 -7.57 -2.72 -2.63
CA MET A 129 -6.58 -2.80 -3.69
C MET A 129 -5.14 -2.89 -3.16
N VAL A 130 -4.80 -2.06 -2.17
CA VAL A 130 -3.47 -2.11 -1.51
C VAL A 130 -3.27 -3.46 -0.80
N GLN A 131 -4.30 -4.00 -0.14
CA GLN A 131 -4.21 -5.32 0.49
C GLN A 131 -4.01 -6.44 -0.54
N ALA A 132 -4.72 -6.42 -1.67
CA ALA A 132 -4.52 -7.38 -2.75
C ALA A 132 -3.08 -7.29 -3.32
N SER A 133 -2.59 -6.08 -3.52
CA SER A 133 -1.22 -5.83 -4.01
C SER A 133 -0.15 -6.28 -3.01
N MET A 134 -0.36 -6.07 -1.72
CA MET A 134 0.56 -6.55 -0.68
C MET A 134 0.60 -8.08 -0.62
N LYS A 135 -0.54 -8.76 -0.75
CA LYS A 135 -0.57 -10.23 -0.84
C LYS A 135 0.22 -10.72 -2.04
N ALA A 136 0.05 -10.10 -3.20
CA ALA A 136 0.75 -10.45 -4.42
C ALA A 136 2.29 -10.30 -4.32
N ILE A 137 2.78 -9.37 -3.51
CA ILE A 137 4.22 -9.18 -3.26
C ILE A 137 4.71 -10.13 -2.16
N THR A 138 3.91 -10.39 -1.13
CA THR A 138 4.30 -11.23 0.00
C THR A 138 4.39 -12.71 -0.38
N GLN A 139 3.55 -13.16 -1.30
CA GLN A 139 3.51 -14.57 -1.72
C GLN A 139 4.82 -15.02 -2.39
N PRO A 140 5.40 -14.34 -3.38
CA PRO A 140 6.72 -14.68 -3.92
C PRO A 140 7.84 -14.68 -2.87
N LEU A 141 7.77 -13.77 -1.90
CA LEU A 141 8.75 -13.73 -0.81
C LEU A 141 8.70 -14.99 0.07
N MET A 142 7.50 -15.49 0.37
CA MET A 142 7.32 -16.77 1.08
C MET A 142 7.95 -17.93 0.32
N TYR A 143 7.75 -18.02 -1.00
CA TYR A 143 8.37 -19.07 -1.81
C TYR A 143 9.90 -18.99 -1.81
N LEU A 144 10.46 -17.79 -1.84
CA LEU A 144 11.90 -17.59 -1.69
C LEU A 144 12.43 -18.14 -0.37
N VAL A 145 11.72 -17.89 0.73
CA VAL A 145 12.08 -18.44 2.06
C VAL A 145 12.00 -19.97 2.06
N ILE A 146 10.97 -20.54 1.43
CA ILE A 146 10.81 -22.01 1.34
C ILE A 146 11.94 -22.62 0.52
N ILE A 147 12.29 -22.06 -0.64
CA ILE A 147 13.41 -22.53 -1.46
C ILE A 147 14.73 -22.45 -0.67
N TYR A 148 14.97 -21.34 0.02
CA TYR A 148 16.18 -21.18 0.82
C TYR A 148 16.25 -22.20 1.97
N ALA A 149 15.13 -22.45 2.67
CA ALA A 149 15.07 -23.46 3.71
C ALA A 149 15.30 -24.87 3.14
N PHE A 150 14.73 -25.19 1.97
CA PHE A 150 14.96 -26.45 1.29
C PHE A 150 16.43 -26.63 0.90
N LEU A 151 17.06 -25.64 0.30
CA LEU A 151 18.49 -25.69 -0.04
C LEU A 151 19.37 -25.86 1.20
N ARG A 152 19.01 -25.24 2.31
CA ARG A 152 19.74 -25.41 3.59
C ARG A 152 19.63 -26.85 4.10
N ILE A 153 18.43 -27.43 4.13
CA ILE A 153 18.21 -28.83 4.55
C ILE A 153 18.99 -29.76 3.61
N LEU A 154 18.89 -29.53 2.32
CA LEU A 154 19.59 -30.32 1.30
C LEU A 154 21.11 -30.27 1.52
N GLY A 155 21.69 -29.10 1.74
CA GLY A 155 23.12 -28.92 1.92
C GLY A 155 23.66 -29.39 3.26
N THR A 156 22.86 -29.39 4.34
CA THR A 156 23.32 -29.81 5.66
C THR A 156 23.04 -31.27 6.00
N GLN A 157 21.97 -31.85 5.44
CA GLN A 157 21.54 -33.21 5.81
C GLN A 157 21.67 -34.24 4.68
N ILE A 158 21.43 -33.85 3.46
CA ILE A 158 21.35 -34.78 2.32
C ILE A 158 22.69 -34.85 1.57
N LEU A 159 23.20 -33.72 1.13
CA LEU A 159 24.41 -33.65 0.29
C LEU A 159 25.69 -34.19 0.95
N PRO A 160 25.95 -34.01 2.26
CA PRO A 160 27.14 -34.59 2.88
C PRO A 160 27.18 -36.12 2.75
N ASN A 161 26.02 -36.77 2.84
CA ASN A 161 25.90 -38.22 2.68
C ASN A 161 26.08 -38.67 1.24
N LEU A 162 25.62 -37.85 0.27
CA LEU A 162 25.70 -38.13 -1.17
C LEU A 162 27.08 -37.87 -1.78
N VAL A 163 27.81 -36.86 -1.28
CA VAL A 163 29.06 -36.40 -1.92
C VAL A 163 30.31 -36.73 -1.12
N SER A 164 30.20 -36.86 0.21
CA SER A 164 31.34 -37.07 1.13
C SER A 164 31.18 -38.29 2.02
N GLY A 165 30.10 -39.07 1.87
CA GLY A 165 29.84 -40.28 2.63
C GLY A 165 30.73 -41.46 2.19
N PRO A 166 30.64 -42.60 2.88
CA PRO A 166 31.39 -43.82 2.55
C PRO A 166 31.14 -44.34 1.13
N MET A 167 30.04 -43.90 0.52
CA MET A 167 29.58 -44.27 -0.82
C MET A 167 29.75 -43.16 -1.87
N ALA A 168 30.57 -42.14 -1.57
CA ALA A 168 30.75 -41.01 -2.49
C ALA A 168 31.45 -41.44 -3.78
N PRO A 169 30.93 -41.04 -4.96
CA PRO A 169 31.57 -41.37 -6.24
C PRO A 169 32.89 -40.63 -6.38
N LYS A 170 33.88 -41.27 -7.06
CA LYS A 170 35.17 -40.67 -7.34
C LYS A 170 35.08 -39.44 -8.25
N HIS A 171 34.06 -39.38 -9.13
CA HIS A 171 33.75 -38.27 -10.01
C HIS A 171 32.28 -37.83 -9.80
N PRO A 172 32.04 -36.65 -9.22
CA PRO A 172 30.66 -36.19 -9.03
C PRO A 172 29.96 -35.91 -10.37
N SER A 173 28.75 -36.41 -10.53
CA SER A 173 27.93 -36.18 -11.72
C SER A 173 27.52 -34.70 -11.83
N SER A 174 27.14 -34.27 -13.07
CA SER A 174 26.69 -32.89 -13.29
C SER A 174 25.50 -32.48 -12.40
N SER A 175 24.58 -33.39 -12.14
CA SER A 175 23.46 -33.15 -11.21
C SER A 175 23.94 -32.92 -9.76
N GLN A 176 24.91 -33.69 -9.29
CA GLN A 176 25.51 -33.49 -7.96
C GLN A 176 26.23 -32.14 -7.86
N GLN A 177 26.99 -31.74 -8.89
CA GLN A 177 27.67 -30.45 -8.92
C GLN A 177 26.70 -29.27 -8.86
N ILE A 178 25.58 -29.34 -9.60
CA ILE A 178 24.52 -28.31 -9.55
C ILE A 178 23.90 -28.22 -8.16
N LEU A 179 23.61 -29.35 -7.53
CA LEU A 179 23.05 -29.38 -6.16
C LEU A 179 24.02 -28.84 -5.12
N VAL A 180 25.31 -29.18 -5.22
CA VAL A 180 26.37 -28.64 -4.35
C VAL A 180 26.47 -27.13 -4.51
N PHE A 181 26.50 -26.64 -5.74
CA PHE A 181 26.52 -25.20 -6.00
C PHE A 181 25.29 -24.49 -5.42
N ALA A 182 24.08 -24.98 -5.70
CA ALA A 182 22.84 -24.42 -5.20
C ALA A 182 22.74 -24.44 -3.68
N SER A 183 23.18 -25.54 -3.03
CA SER A 183 23.16 -25.65 -1.58
C SER A 183 24.20 -24.77 -0.87
N ASN A 184 25.35 -24.54 -1.51
CA ASN A 184 26.39 -23.66 -0.98
C ASN A 184 25.88 -22.22 -0.79
N LEU A 185 24.88 -21.78 -1.56
CA LEU A 185 24.22 -20.48 -1.35
C LEU A 185 23.47 -20.39 -0.02
N ALA A 186 23.05 -21.54 0.54
CA ALA A 186 22.30 -21.61 1.78
C ALA A 186 23.09 -22.24 2.95
N THR A 187 24.36 -22.65 2.73
CA THR A 187 25.20 -23.34 3.72
C THR A 187 26.58 -22.69 3.85
N GLY A 188 27.25 -22.99 4.95
CA GLY A 188 28.62 -22.53 5.21
C GLY A 188 28.74 -21.01 5.30
N TRP A 189 29.90 -20.50 4.86
CA TRP A 189 30.23 -19.06 4.89
C TRP A 189 29.43 -18.23 3.88
N TYR A 190 28.92 -18.82 2.81
CA TYR A 190 28.10 -18.12 1.80
C TYR A 190 26.67 -17.86 2.27
N ALA A 191 26.16 -18.60 3.25
CA ALA A 191 24.78 -18.44 3.75
C ALA A 191 24.48 -17.04 4.29
N PRO A 192 25.29 -16.43 5.19
CA PRO A 192 25.02 -15.07 5.65
C PRO A 192 25.20 -14.02 4.54
N ILE A 193 26.08 -14.27 3.58
CA ILE A 193 26.34 -13.36 2.45
C ILE A 193 25.13 -13.36 1.47
N SER A 194 24.64 -14.53 1.09
CA SER A 194 23.49 -14.68 0.19
C SER A 194 22.21 -14.12 0.82
N LEU A 195 21.99 -14.39 2.10
CA LEU A 195 20.85 -13.85 2.84
C LEU A 195 20.97 -12.32 2.98
N GLY A 196 22.16 -11.82 3.30
CA GLY A 196 22.44 -10.38 3.39
C GLY A 196 22.21 -9.68 2.06
N LEU A 197 22.67 -10.26 0.95
CA LEU A 197 22.45 -9.74 -0.41
C LEU A 197 20.96 -9.72 -0.77
N LEU A 198 20.23 -10.78 -0.46
CA LEU A 198 18.79 -10.88 -0.72
C LEU A 198 18.00 -9.84 0.08
N LEU A 199 18.33 -9.65 1.36
CA LEU A 199 17.70 -8.63 2.20
C LEU A 199 18.05 -7.21 1.72
N LEU A 200 19.29 -6.97 1.31
CA LEU A 200 19.72 -5.70 0.75
C LEU A 200 18.98 -5.39 -0.54
N LEU A 201 18.81 -6.37 -1.41
CA LEU A 201 18.09 -6.22 -2.67
C LEU A 201 16.60 -5.95 -2.42
N ALA A 202 15.98 -6.66 -1.48
CA ALA A 202 14.59 -6.41 -1.05
C ALA A 202 14.43 -5.00 -0.46
N ALA A 203 15.35 -4.56 0.38
CA ALA A 203 15.39 -3.21 0.93
C ALA A 203 15.58 -2.15 -0.16
N ALA A 204 16.49 -2.38 -1.10
CA ALA A 204 16.74 -1.48 -2.23
C ALA A 204 15.48 -1.31 -3.10
N ILE A 205 14.78 -2.42 -3.42
CA ILE A 205 13.49 -2.37 -4.12
C ILE A 205 12.47 -1.56 -3.32
N TRP A 206 12.32 -1.85 -2.03
CA TRP A 206 11.38 -1.16 -1.15
C TRP A 206 11.62 0.35 -1.07
N PHE A 207 12.89 0.76 -0.89
CA PHE A 207 13.27 2.19 -0.89
C PHE A 207 13.06 2.83 -2.26
N SER A 208 13.42 2.11 -3.34
CA SER A 208 13.25 2.58 -4.71
C SER A 208 11.77 2.84 -5.06
N LEU A 209 10.83 2.01 -4.58
CA LEU A 209 9.41 2.20 -4.84
C LEU A 209 8.88 3.57 -4.42
N ARG A 210 9.34 4.08 -3.27
CA ARG A 210 8.83 5.33 -2.69
C ARG A 210 9.69 6.58 -2.98
N ARG A 211 11.01 6.40 -3.16
CA ARG A 211 11.96 7.51 -3.21
C ARG A 211 12.62 7.71 -4.56
N ALA A 212 12.74 6.67 -5.38
CA ALA A 212 13.40 6.81 -6.66
C ALA A 212 12.59 7.71 -7.60
N THR A 213 13.27 8.71 -8.15
CA THR A 213 12.77 9.71 -9.10
C THR A 213 13.64 9.70 -10.36
N GLY A 214 13.23 10.45 -11.39
CA GLY A 214 14.02 10.64 -12.60
C GLY A 214 13.87 9.53 -13.65
N HIS A 215 14.69 9.62 -14.70
CA HIS A 215 14.56 8.83 -15.94
C HIS A 215 14.71 7.31 -15.72
N VAL A 216 15.63 6.90 -14.84
CA VAL A 216 15.84 5.47 -14.52
C VAL A 216 14.57 4.86 -13.93
N ARG A 217 13.86 5.62 -13.11
CA ARG A 217 12.61 5.18 -12.50
C ARG A 217 11.50 4.95 -13.53
N VAL A 218 11.41 5.79 -14.55
CA VAL A 218 10.43 5.64 -15.65
C VAL A 218 10.68 4.34 -16.42
N VAL A 219 11.95 3.99 -16.68
CA VAL A 219 12.30 2.72 -17.33
C VAL A 219 11.94 1.53 -16.45
N LEU A 220 12.22 1.59 -15.14
CA LEU A 220 11.87 0.54 -14.18
C LEU A 220 10.35 0.30 -14.11
N GLU A 221 9.52 1.32 -14.33
CA GLU A 221 8.06 1.21 -14.32
C GLU A 221 7.46 0.34 -15.44
N ARG A 222 8.28 -0.11 -16.38
CA ARG A 222 7.89 -1.14 -17.37
C ARG A 222 7.89 -2.54 -16.78
N PHE A 223 8.56 -2.75 -15.65
CA PHE A 223 8.72 -4.05 -15.00
C PHE A 223 8.06 -4.10 -13.61
N PRO A 224 7.47 -5.25 -13.21
CA PRO A 224 7.09 -5.48 -11.84
C PRO A 224 8.33 -5.53 -10.91
N PRO A 225 8.27 -5.04 -9.68
CA PRO A 225 7.10 -4.55 -8.94
C PRO A 225 6.78 -3.06 -9.16
N TRP A 226 7.62 -2.31 -9.91
CA TRP A 226 7.47 -0.85 -10.09
C TRP A 226 6.23 -0.47 -10.91
N SER A 227 5.88 -1.25 -11.94
CA SER A 227 4.66 -1.04 -12.72
C SER A 227 3.41 -1.18 -11.86
N ILE A 228 3.36 -2.21 -11.00
CA ILE A 228 2.24 -2.44 -10.08
C ILE A 228 2.12 -1.27 -9.10
N TYR A 229 3.26 -0.81 -8.53
CA TYR A 229 3.27 0.33 -7.62
C TYR A 229 2.75 1.60 -8.29
N ARG A 230 3.17 1.89 -9.54
CA ARG A 230 2.67 3.03 -10.33
C ARG A 230 1.15 2.96 -10.52
N ASP A 231 0.64 1.82 -10.98
CA ASP A 231 -0.78 1.64 -11.28
C ASP A 231 -1.64 1.75 -10.01
N VAL A 232 -1.19 1.18 -8.89
CA VAL A 232 -1.87 1.29 -7.59
C VAL A 232 -1.86 2.73 -7.08
N GLN A 233 -0.70 3.38 -7.05
CA GLN A 233 -0.58 4.76 -6.57
C GLN A 233 -1.30 5.75 -7.50
N GLY A 234 -1.26 5.49 -8.81
CA GLY A 234 -1.99 6.26 -9.80
C GLY A 234 -3.50 6.19 -9.59
N TYR A 235 -4.03 5.00 -9.36
CA TYR A 235 -5.45 4.82 -9.01
C TYR A 235 -5.82 5.55 -7.71
N VAL A 236 -5.03 5.36 -6.66
CA VAL A 236 -5.25 6.02 -5.36
C VAL A 236 -5.29 7.53 -5.52
N TRP A 237 -4.32 8.07 -6.24
CA TRP A 237 -4.22 9.50 -6.47
C TRP A 237 -5.40 10.05 -7.27
N ILE A 238 -5.72 9.44 -8.43
CA ILE A 238 -6.77 9.98 -9.31
C ILE A 238 -8.15 9.93 -8.66
N THR A 239 -8.44 8.88 -7.88
CA THR A 239 -9.72 8.78 -7.16
C THR A 239 -9.86 9.84 -6.08
N ALA A 240 -8.80 10.11 -5.33
CA ALA A 240 -8.78 11.20 -4.34
C ALA A 240 -8.85 12.57 -5.03
N PHE A 241 -8.18 12.75 -6.17
CA PHE A 241 -8.24 13.97 -6.96
C PHE A 241 -9.65 14.25 -7.48
N LEU A 242 -10.30 13.25 -8.10
CA LEU A 242 -11.68 13.37 -8.57
C LEU A 242 -12.66 13.67 -7.42
N ALA A 243 -12.46 13.10 -6.25
CA ALA A 243 -13.28 13.40 -5.08
C ALA A 243 -13.17 14.89 -4.66
N LEU A 244 -11.97 15.48 -4.71
CA LEU A 244 -11.75 16.91 -4.45
C LEU A 244 -12.42 17.79 -5.51
N VAL A 245 -12.28 17.44 -6.79
CA VAL A 245 -12.91 18.17 -7.89
C VAL A 245 -14.43 18.10 -7.82
N LEU A 246 -14.99 16.95 -7.50
CA LEU A 246 -16.45 16.79 -7.27
C LEU A 246 -16.93 17.61 -6.05
N ALA A 247 -16.09 17.79 -5.04
CA ALA A 247 -16.33 18.69 -3.91
C ALA A 247 -16.08 20.17 -4.23
N GLN A 248 -15.98 20.54 -5.51
CA GLN A 248 -15.80 21.91 -6.02
C GLN A 248 -14.42 22.56 -5.68
N VAL A 249 -13.42 21.74 -5.35
CA VAL A 249 -12.03 22.25 -5.21
C VAL A 249 -11.45 22.45 -6.62
N PRO A 250 -10.86 23.63 -6.93
CA PRO A 250 -10.21 23.84 -8.23
C PRO A 250 -9.05 22.85 -8.46
N ASP A 251 -8.90 22.38 -9.70
CA ASP A 251 -7.90 21.37 -10.10
C ASP A 251 -6.48 21.69 -9.60
N LYS A 252 -6.05 22.96 -9.80
CA LYS A 252 -4.72 23.42 -9.39
C LYS A 252 -4.52 23.36 -7.88
N GLU A 253 -5.57 23.66 -7.12
CA GLU A 253 -5.51 23.61 -5.66
C GLU A 253 -5.56 22.15 -5.15
N ALA A 254 -6.40 21.32 -5.74
CA ALA A 254 -6.46 19.88 -5.44
C ALA A 254 -5.09 19.20 -5.68
N LEU A 255 -4.42 19.52 -6.79
CA LEU A 255 -3.07 19.04 -7.09
C LEU A 255 -2.02 19.55 -6.08
N ARG A 256 -2.06 20.84 -5.73
CA ARG A 256 -1.12 21.43 -4.78
C ARG A 256 -1.22 20.78 -3.40
N ILE A 257 -2.43 20.56 -2.93
CA ILE A 257 -2.72 19.88 -1.66
C ILE A 257 -2.13 18.48 -1.67
N GLN A 258 -2.42 17.71 -2.72
CA GLN A 258 -1.94 16.33 -2.83
C GLN A 258 -0.42 16.26 -3.00
N ALA A 259 0.20 17.17 -3.75
CA ALA A 259 1.64 17.23 -3.92
C ALA A 259 2.37 17.53 -2.60
N SER A 260 1.78 18.36 -1.72
CA SER A 260 2.39 18.69 -0.42
C SER A 260 2.51 17.51 0.53
N ALA A 261 1.58 16.55 0.45
CA ALA A 261 1.54 15.35 1.29
C ALA A 261 2.12 14.11 0.60
N ALA A 262 2.54 14.23 -0.66
CA ALA A 262 2.96 13.11 -1.48
C ALA A 262 4.38 12.60 -1.15
N SER A 263 4.60 11.30 -1.40
CA SER A 263 5.96 10.73 -1.41
C SER A 263 6.82 11.39 -2.50
N PRO A 264 8.16 11.42 -2.38
CA PRO A 264 9.04 12.07 -3.38
C PRO A 264 8.75 11.62 -4.82
N TRP A 265 8.49 10.33 -5.02
CA TRP A 265 8.13 9.75 -6.32
C TRP A 265 6.81 10.31 -6.88
N LEU A 266 5.76 10.37 -6.06
CA LEU A 266 4.46 10.90 -6.49
C LEU A 266 4.52 12.41 -6.65
N LYS A 267 5.24 13.10 -5.75
CA LYS A 267 5.42 14.56 -5.78
C LYS A 267 6.02 15.04 -7.10
N GLU A 268 7.08 14.37 -7.59
CA GLU A 268 7.70 14.69 -8.89
C GLU A 268 6.66 14.70 -10.02
N ARG A 269 5.75 13.73 -10.05
CA ARG A 269 4.71 13.63 -11.09
C ARG A 269 3.65 14.69 -10.95
N LEU A 270 3.19 14.93 -9.72
CA LEU A 270 2.15 15.95 -9.46
C LEU A 270 2.68 17.38 -9.69
N GLU A 271 3.93 17.65 -9.37
CA GLU A 271 4.57 18.95 -9.65
C GLU A 271 4.76 19.17 -11.16
N ALA A 272 5.08 18.12 -11.92
CA ALA A 272 5.14 18.21 -13.38
C ALA A 272 3.77 18.53 -14.00
N ILE A 273 2.71 17.83 -13.56
CA ILE A 273 1.34 18.12 -14.00
C ILE A 273 0.95 19.57 -13.60
N LEU A 274 1.23 19.97 -12.37
CA LEU A 274 0.91 21.30 -11.88
C LEU A 274 1.66 22.39 -12.68
N THR A 275 2.91 22.15 -13.03
CA THR A 275 3.71 23.07 -13.87
C THR A 275 3.08 23.20 -15.25
N ASN A 276 2.68 22.10 -15.88
CA ASN A 276 2.02 22.11 -17.17
C ASN A 276 0.68 22.88 -17.16
N LEU A 277 -0.09 22.74 -16.07
CA LEU A 277 -1.34 23.50 -15.88
C LEU A 277 -1.12 24.97 -15.60
N THR A 278 -0.07 25.35 -14.84
CA THR A 278 0.10 26.72 -14.35
C THR A 278 0.99 27.56 -15.25
N VAL A 279 2.10 27.00 -15.74
CA VAL A 279 3.11 27.69 -16.55
C VAL A 279 2.80 27.56 -18.03
N ASN A 280 2.51 26.33 -18.49
CA ASN A 280 2.25 26.06 -19.91
C ASN A 280 0.77 26.29 -20.34
N GLY A 281 -0.13 26.52 -19.37
CA GLY A 281 -1.54 26.80 -19.65
C GLY A 281 -2.32 25.65 -20.27
N LEU A 282 -1.83 24.42 -20.16
CA LEU A 282 -2.46 23.24 -20.74
C LEU A 282 -3.74 22.87 -20.00
N THR A 283 -4.64 22.17 -20.68
CA THR A 283 -5.78 21.51 -20.01
C THR A 283 -5.30 20.36 -19.13
N PHE A 284 -6.13 19.89 -18.21
CA PHE A 284 -5.72 18.79 -17.31
C PHE A 284 -5.36 17.50 -18.06
N PRO A 285 -6.11 17.03 -19.06
CA PRO A 285 -5.71 15.87 -19.88
C PRO A 285 -4.38 16.09 -20.61
N ASP A 286 -4.22 17.25 -21.28
CA ASP A 286 -2.98 17.58 -21.98
C ASP A 286 -1.78 17.69 -21.03
N ALA A 287 -2.01 18.22 -19.82
CA ALA A 287 -1.00 18.29 -18.78
C ALA A 287 -0.54 16.91 -18.30
N LEU A 288 -1.44 15.93 -18.23
CA LEU A 288 -1.10 14.53 -17.91
C LEU A 288 -0.25 13.90 -19.04
N LEU A 289 -0.70 14.03 -20.30
CA LEU A 289 -0.02 13.47 -21.45
C LEU A 289 1.38 14.05 -21.65
N SER A 290 1.52 15.35 -21.53
CA SER A 290 2.78 16.08 -21.77
C SER A 290 3.87 15.82 -20.74
N THR A 291 3.57 15.20 -19.57
CA THR A 291 4.59 14.82 -18.59
C THR A 291 5.49 13.68 -19.07
N GLY A 292 5.03 12.81 -19.96
CA GLY A 292 5.75 11.62 -20.42
C GLY A 292 5.93 10.52 -19.37
N PHE A 293 5.32 10.65 -18.19
CA PHE A 293 5.42 9.64 -17.13
C PHE A 293 4.47 8.46 -17.28
N GLU A 294 3.52 8.51 -18.25
CA GLU A 294 2.42 7.54 -18.36
C GLU A 294 1.67 7.32 -17.03
N PHE A 295 1.54 8.39 -16.26
CA PHE A 295 0.94 8.40 -14.92
C PHE A 295 -0.41 9.14 -14.97
N PRO A 296 -1.46 8.59 -14.34
CA PRO A 296 -1.55 7.44 -13.41
C PRO A 296 -1.47 6.07 -14.10
N SER A 297 -1.97 5.93 -15.30
CA SER A 297 -1.76 4.84 -16.25
C SER A 297 -2.28 5.27 -17.63
N PRO A 298 -1.79 4.72 -18.75
CA PRO A 298 -2.26 5.11 -20.09
C PRO A 298 -3.78 5.04 -20.22
N ARG A 299 -4.40 3.96 -19.76
CA ARG A 299 -5.85 3.78 -19.81
C ARG A 299 -6.63 4.85 -19.04
N ILE A 300 -6.13 5.24 -17.85
CA ILE A 300 -6.78 6.29 -17.05
C ILE A 300 -6.66 7.64 -17.76
N ILE A 301 -5.52 7.91 -18.40
CA ILE A 301 -5.29 9.13 -19.17
C ILE A 301 -6.29 9.22 -20.33
N ASP A 302 -6.46 8.13 -21.10
CA ASP A 302 -7.42 8.06 -22.22
C ASP A 302 -8.86 8.33 -21.72
N ASP A 303 -9.26 7.72 -20.62
CA ASP A 303 -10.57 7.92 -20.01
C ASP A 303 -10.76 9.37 -19.51
N VAL A 304 -9.72 9.98 -18.95
CA VAL A 304 -9.72 11.38 -18.50
C VAL A 304 -9.85 12.30 -19.72
N GLU A 305 -9.08 12.09 -20.78
CA GLU A 305 -9.16 12.88 -22.02
C GLU A 305 -10.57 12.86 -22.59
N ALA A 306 -11.20 11.70 -22.65
CA ALA A 306 -12.55 11.53 -23.19
C ALA A 306 -13.66 12.19 -22.34
N ASN A 307 -13.46 12.38 -21.02
CA ASN A 307 -14.53 12.75 -20.10
C ASN A 307 -14.28 14.06 -19.31
N TRP A 308 -13.18 14.76 -19.51
CA TRP A 308 -12.80 15.93 -18.67
C TRP A 308 -13.61 17.20 -18.91
N VAL A 309 -14.53 17.23 -19.84
CA VAL A 309 -15.17 18.45 -20.36
C VAL A 309 -16.33 18.97 -19.50
N SER A 310 -16.95 18.12 -18.65
CA SER A 310 -18.18 18.48 -17.93
C SER A 310 -18.28 17.87 -16.53
N LYS A 311 -19.16 18.42 -15.69
CA LYS A 311 -19.47 17.86 -14.37
C LYS A 311 -19.97 16.41 -14.47
N GLU A 312 -20.77 16.12 -15.46
CA GLU A 312 -21.25 14.77 -15.76
C GLU A 312 -20.09 13.84 -16.16
N GLY A 313 -19.07 14.37 -16.82
CA GLY A 313 -17.83 13.66 -17.13
C GLY A 313 -17.06 13.25 -15.86
N TYR A 314 -16.94 14.12 -14.87
CA TYR A 314 -16.30 13.81 -13.60
C TYR A 314 -17.04 12.72 -12.82
N ILE A 315 -18.37 12.73 -12.87
CA ILE A 315 -19.20 11.68 -12.26
C ILE A 315 -18.94 10.34 -12.98
N ARG A 316 -18.90 10.34 -14.32
CA ARG A 316 -18.56 9.13 -15.11
C ARG A 316 -17.17 8.62 -14.80
N LEU A 317 -16.15 9.49 -14.72
CA LEU A 317 -14.80 9.12 -14.32
C LEU A 317 -14.76 8.48 -12.93
N HIS A 318 -15.51 9.03 -11.99
CA HIS A 318 -15.61 8.45 -10.65
C HIS A 318 -16.27 7.06 -10.65
N GLN A 319 -17.31 6.86 -11.48
CA GLN A 319 -17.93 5.54 -11.67
C GLN A 319 -16.98 4.55 -12.36
N THR A 320 -16.21 5.01 -13.35
CA THR A 320 -15.19 4.22 -14.05
C THR A 320 -14.03 3.82 -13.13
N ALA A 321 -13.82 4.54 -12.03
CA ALA A 321 -12.79 4.21 -11.04
C ALA A 321 -12.89 2.77 -10.50
N THR A 322 -14.10 2.21 -10.44
CA THR A 322 -14.31 0.80 -10.07
C THR A 322 -13.71 -0.15 -11.09
N ILE A 323 -13.83 0.17 -12.37
CA ILE A 323 -13.28 -0.62 -13.49
C ILE A 323 -11.74 -0.56 -13.44
N TRP A 324 -11.15 0.61 -13.16
CA TRP A 324 -9.71 0.77 -13.01
C TRP A 324 -9.17 -0.05 -11.84
N ALA A 325 -9.87 0.00 -10.69
CA ALA A 325 -9.51 -0.79 -9.52
C ALA A 325 -9.46 -2.28 -9.85
N THR A 326 -10.53 -2.80 -10.45
CA THR A 326 -10.64 -4.22 -10.82
C THR A 326 -9.57 -4.62 -11.84
N ALA A 327 -9.30 -3.78 -12.84
CA ALA A 327 -8.27 -4.05 -13.84
C ALA A 327 -6.87 -4.09 -13.23
N THR A 328 -6.57 -3.19 -12.30
CA THR A 328 -5.26 -3.15 -11.61
C THR A 328 -5.11 -4.33 -10.65
N GLU A 329 -6.18 -4.69 -9.93
CA GLU A 329 -6.21 -5.88 -9.06
C GLU A 329 -5.96 -7.16 -9.87
N GLN A 330 -6.65 -7.34 -10.99
CA GLN A 330 -6.46 -8.51 -11.87
C GLN A 330 -5.03 -8.61 -12.42
N ARG A 331 -4.42 -7.49 -12.83
CA ARG A 331 -3.02 -7.46 -13.27
C ARG A 331 -2.08 -7.88 -12.15
N THR A 332 -2.33 -7.40 -10.93
CA THR A 332 -1.53 -7.72 -9.76
C THR A 332 -1.62 -9.21 -9.40
N ILE A 333 -2.84 -9.77 -9.43
CA ILE A 333 -3.08 -11.20 -9.20
C ILE A 333 -2.42 -12.05 -10.31
N ALA A 334 -2.55 -11.64 -11.57
CA ALA A 334 -1.93 -12.34 -12.69
C ALA A 334 -0.39 -12.37 -12.57
N PHE A 335 0.22 -11.29 -12.08
CA PHE A 335 1.66 -11.28 -11.79
C PHE A 335 2.02 -12.24 -10.65
N ALA A 336 1.26 -12.24 -9.55
CA ALA A 336 1.49 -13.16 -8.43
C ALA A 336 1.40 -14.62 -8.88
N ASN A 337 0.40 -14.97 -9.68
CA ASN A 337 0.22 -16.32 -10.21
C ASN A 337 1.38 -16.74 -11.14
N LYS A 338 1.89 -15.83 -11.99
CA LYS A 338 3.06 -16.11 -12.81
C LYS A 338 4.32 -16.33 -11.97
N ALA A 339 4.52 -15.51 -10.94
CA ALA A 339 5.63 -15.69 -10.01
C ALA A 339 5.52 -17.03 -9.26
N GLU A 340 4.32 -17.41 -8.80
CA GLU A 340 4.06 -18.70 -8.18
C GLU A 340 4.40 -19.87 -9.11
N GLN A 341 3.94 -19.84 -10.37
CA GLN A 341 4.25 -20.88 -11.35
C GLN A 341 5.75 -21.02 -11.57
N LEU A 342 6.50 -19.90 -11.66
CA LEU A 342 7.95 -19.91 -11.77
C LEU A 342 8.60 -20.58 -10.55
N PHE A 343 8.17 -20.25 -9.34
CA PHE A 343 8.71 -20.86 -8.11
C PHE A 343 8.40 -22.35 -8.01
N ILE A 344 7.20 -22.78 -8.39
CA ILE A 344 6.84 -24.21 -8.46
C ILE A 344 7.75 -24.93 -9.45
N LEU A 345 7.99 -24.36 -10.61
CA LEU A 345 8.86 -24.93 -11.64
C LEU A 345 10.31 -25.06 -11.12
N ILE A 346 10.84 -24.05 -10.42
CA ILE A 346 12.16 -24.11 -9.78
C ILE A 346 12.20 -25.24 -8.74
N MET A 347 11.18 -25.37 -7.89
CA MET A 347 11.10 -26.43 -6.88
C MET A 347 11.06 -27.82 -7.52
N ILE A 348 10.23 -28.02 -8.53
CA ILE A 348 10.17 -29.28 -9.27
C ILE A 348 11.54 -29.60 -9.91
N SER A 349 12.17 -28.62 -10.55
CA SER A 349 13.52 -28.79 -11.12
C SER A 349 14.54 -29.24 -10.08
N LEU A 350 14.54 -28.64 -8.90
CA LEU A 350 15.44 -29.03 -7.79
C LEU A 350 15.19 -30.46 -7.32
N VAL A 351 13.94 -30.87 -7.22
CA VAL A 351 13.58 -32.24 -6.82
C VAL A 351 13.98 -33.26 -7.89
N VAL A 352 13.76 -32.95 -9.18
CA VAL A 352 14.18 -33.82 -10.30
C VAL A 352 15.70 -33.96 -10.35
N ILE A 353 16.44 -32.86 -10.18
CA ILE A 353 17.91 -32.90 -10.13
C ILE A 353 18.39 -33.72 -8.93
N LEU A 354 17.72 -33.62 -7.79
CA LEU A 354 18.03 -34.44 -6.61
C LEU A 354 17.78 -35.93 -6.90
N GLY A 355 16.65 -36.29 -7.52
CA GLY A 355 16.36 -37.67 -7.94
C GLY A 355 17.46 -38.21 -8.87
N ALA A 356 17.82 -37.46 -9.92
CA ALA A 356 18.88 -37.84 -10.84
C ALA A 356 20.25 -37.98 -10.15
N ALA A 357 20.55 -37.18 -9.13
CA ALA A 357 21.78 -37.32 -8.35
C ALA A 357 21.79 -38.59 -7.50
N CYS A 358 20.66 -39.00 -6.95
CA CYS A 358 20.50 -40.25 -6.19
C CYS A 358 20.58 -41.49 -7.11
N ASP A 359 19.95 -41.41 -8.29
CA ASP A 359 19.98 -42.55 -9.27
C ASP A 359 21.40 -42.78 -9.80
N ASN A 360 22.16 -41.73 -10.10
CA ASN A 360 23.56 -41.87 -10.53
C ASN A 360 24.43 -42.50 -9.42
N LEU A 361 24.15 -42.21 -8.16
CA LEU A 361 24.84 -42.82 -7.03
C LEU A 361 24.54 -44.31 -6.93
N GLY A 362 23.28 -44.70 -7.13
CA GLY A 362 22.82 -46.10 -7.16
C GLY A 362 23.48 -46.90 -8.28
N ALA A 363 23.61 -46.30 -9.48
CA ALA A 363 24.28 -46.90 -10.60
C ALA A 363 25.80 -47.13 -10.36
N ASP A 364 26.48 -46.14 -9.81
CA ASP A 364 27.94 -46.23 -9.48
C ASP A 364 28.21 -47.31 -8.42
N LEU A 365 27.30 -47.45 -7.43
CA LEU A 365 27.37 -48.50 -6.41
C LEU A 365 27.17 -49.88 -6.98
N SER A 366 26.21 -50.06 -7.89
CA SER A 366 25.95 -51.38 -8.54
C SER A 366 27.18 -51.82 -9.40
N HIS A 367 27.81 -50.87 -10.07
CA HIS A 367 29.06 -51.13 -10.80
C HIS A 367 30.23 -51.46 -9.90
N SER A 368 30.33 -50.85 -8.71
CA SER A 368 31.45 -51.12 -7.77
C SER A 368 31.29 -52.46 -6.99
N MET A 369 30.07 -52.98 -6.88
CA MET A 369 29.82 -54.29 -6.27
C MET A 369 29.90 -55.47 -7.25
N SER A 370 30.00 -55.21 -8.56
CA SER A 370 30.11 -56.23 -9.61
C SER A 370 31.54 -56.66 -9.90
N PHE A 371 32.51 -56.13 -9.17
CA PHE A 371 33.91 -56.51 -9.13
C PHE A 371 34.31 -57.07 -7.76
#